data_4cc6860aad9e43985e135960e3721c0f
#
_entry.id   4cc6860aad9e43985e135960e3721c0f
#
_cell.length_a   1.000
_cell.length_b   1.000
_cell.length_c   1.000
_cell.angle_alpha   90.00
_cell.angle_beta   90.00
_cell.angle_gamma   90.00
#
_symmetry.space_group_name_H-M   'P 1'
#
loop_
_entity.id
_entity.type
_entity.pdbx_description
1 polymer ?
#
loop_
_entity_poly.entity_id
_entity_poly.type
_entity_poly.pdbx_seq_one_letter_code
_entity_poly.pdbx_strand_id
1 'polypeptide(L)'
;MLLYIFLMQYYLMEFDKLLLKRYVLDNSTRYNGMPNLESILGRIVIDNPELKKEIKKLRKVLEKIISEVEEMKLEEQKEELEQLGGPIKKVHEEEKEMIPLLKVKHDFVVRFAPNPNGPLHLGNARQAVVNWLYRNIYKGTYILRYDDTDPKNKIPMKEAYKWILEDLEWLKIKPDKIYYSSKRLNIYYKYFRKLLELVKAYVCTCDREEFKKLREKSKPCPCRELSIRKQINRFEKMLNHNFKEGEAV
;
A
#
# COMPACT_ATOMS: atom_id res chain seq x y z
N MET A 1 25.92 43.22 -4.79
CA MET A 1 24.85 42.22 -4.60
C MET A 1 25.19 40.89 -5.25
N LEU A 2 25.62 40.83 -6.52
CA LEU A 2 26.03 39.58 -7.19
C LEU A 2 27.25 38.90 -6.58
N LEU A 3 28.25 39.66 -6.10
CA LEU A 3 29.44 39.12 -5.46
C LEU A 3 29.13 38.46 -4.10
N TYR A 4 28.14 38.97 -3.37
CA TYR A 4 27.70 38.41 -2.09
C TYR A 4 26.93 37.10 -2.28
N ILE A 5 26.13 36.98 -3.35
CA ILE A 5 25.45 35.76 -3.74
C ILE A 5 26.47 34.70 -4.21
N PHE A 6 27.52 35.12 -4.95
CA PHE A 6 28.58 34.21 -5.40
C PHE A 6 29.46 33.71 -4.24
N LEU A 7 29.77 34.58 -3.26
CA LEU A 7 30.47 34.21 -2.04
C LEU A 7 29.64 33.32 -1.11
N MET A 8 28.32 33.57 -0.98
CA MET A 8 27.43 32.67 -0.28
C MET A 8 27.29 31.31 -0.98
N GLN A 9 27.24 31.26 -2.32
CA GLN A 9 27.28 29.99 -3.06
C GLN A 9 28.61 29.25 -2.92
N TYR A 10 29.72 29.95 -2.82
CA TYR A 10 31.04 29.34 -2.60
C TYR A 10 31.21 28.84 -1.15
N TYR A 11 30.61 29.52 -0.18
CA TYR A 11 30.58 29.10 1.23
C TYR A 11 29.62 27.93 1.49
N LEU A 12 28.59 27.78 0.66
CA LEU A 12 27.63 26.65 0.68
C LEU A 12 28.14 25.43 -0.09
N MET A 13 29.26 25.52 -0.81
CA MET A 13 29.85 24.40 -1.55
C MET A 13 30.96 23.65 -0.79
N GLU A 14 31.41 24.12 0.34
CA GLU A 14 32.23 23.32 1.25
C GLU A 14 31.22 22.64 2.20
N PHE A 15 31.06 21.33 2.05
CA PHE A 15 30.23 20.55 2.98
C PHE A 15 30.62 20.94 4.41
N ASP A 16 29.66 21.36 5.21
CA ASP A 16 29.90 21.67 6.61
C ASP A 16 30.42 20.40 7.30
N LYS A 17 31.76 20.34 7.43
CA LYS A 17 32.45 19.18 7.98
C LYS A 17 32.01 18.87 9.41
N LEU A 18 31.67 19.91 10.19
CA LEU A 18 31.18 19.74 11.55
C LEU A 18 29.79 19.08 11.57
N LEU A 19 28.93 19.52 10.66
CA LEU A 19 27.61 18.89 10.50
C LEU A 19 27.75 17.44 10.02
N LEU A 20 28.59 17.16 9.04
CA LEU A 20 28.86 15.79 8.58
C LEU A 20 29.45 14.93 9.69
N LYS A 21 30.38 15.44 10.47
CA LYS A 21 30.98 14.74 11.62
C LYS A 21 29.91 14.42 12.67
N ARG A 22 28.99 15.34 12.91
CA ARG A 22 27.85 15.10 13.80
C ARG A 22 26.96 13.95 13.32
N TYR A 23 26.70 13.83 11.99
CA TYR A 23 25.95 12.68 11.44
C TYR A 23 26.70 11.37 11.64
N VAL A 24 28.02 11.36 11.47
CA VAL A 24 28.86 10.17 11.68
C VAL A 24 28.86 9.77 13.15
N LEU A 25 29.09 10.71 14.06
CA LEU A 25 29.08 10.46 15.51
C LEU A 25 27.70 10.00 16.02
N ASP A 26 26.61 10.62 15.55
CA ASP A 26 25.25 10.20 15.91
C ASP A 26 24.96 8.76 15.43
N ASN A 27 25.40 8.39 14.25
CA ASN A 27 25.29 7.03 13.76
C ASN A 27 26.18 6.07 14.55
N SER A 28 27.44 6.40 14.74
CA SER A 28 28.44 5.57 15.42
C SER A 28 28.03 5.25 16.86
N THR A 29 27.60 6.25 17.63
CA THR A 29 27.17 6.08 19.01
C THR A 29 25.92 5.19 19.15
N ARG A 30 25.04 5.17 18.15
CA ARG A 30 23.88 4.25 18.11
C ARG A 30 24.28 2.81 17.81
N TYR A 31 25.40 2.59 17.13
CA TYR A 31 25.90 1.27 16.73
C TYR A 31 27.19 0.87 17.45
N ASN A 32 27.31 1.22 18.75
CA ASN A 32 28.43 0.84 19.63
C ASN A 32 29.80 1.26 19.11
N GLY A 33 29.92 2.44 18.52
CA GLY A 33 31.17 3.00 18.04
C GLY A 33 31.51 2.61 16.59
N MET A 34 30.62 1.90 15.89
CA MET A 34 30.84 1.47 14.51
C MET A 34 29.91 2.25 13.54
N PRO A 35 30.40 3.27 12.83
CA PRO A 35 29.59 4.03 11.89
C PRO A 35 29.29 3.23 10.61
N ASN A 36 28.07 3.37 10.08
CA ASN A 36 27.66 2.73 8.82
C ASN A 36 27.49 3.77 7.71
N LEU A 37 28.40 3.80 6.74
CA LEU A 37 28.44 4.77 5.64
C LEU A 37 27.11 4.87 4.87
N GLU A 38 26.50 3.76 4.49
CA GLU A 38 25.27 3.77 3.69
C GLU A 38 24.07 4.34 4.48
N SER A 39 24.01 4.01 5.77
CA SER A 39 23.00 4.55 6.67
C SER A 39 23.16 6.06 6.86
N ILE A 40 24.41 6.53 7.01
CA ILE A 40 24.74 7.96 7.15
C ILE A 40 24.41 8.72 5.86
N LEU A 41 24.83 8.20 4.70
CA LEU A 41 24.52 8.78 3.39
C LEU A 41 23.01 8.89 3.16
N GLY A 42 22.31 7.79 3.43
CA GLY A 42 20.84 7.76 3.31
C GLY A 42 20.17 8.83 4.17
N ARG A 43 20.63 8.99 5.40
CA ARG A 43 20.09 9.97 6.34
C ARG A 43 20.37 11.41 5.87
N ILE A 44 21.61 11.73 5.49
CA ILE A 44 21.97 13.06 5.02
C ILE A 44 21.17 13.45 3.78
N VAL A 45 20.97 12.53 2.83
CA VAL A 45 20.19 12.80 1.61
C VAL A 45 18.68 12.97 1.90
N ILE A 46 18.15 12.30 2.93
CA ILE A 46 16.77 12.53 3.38
C ILE A 46 16.63 13.93 3.99
N ASP A 47 17.56 14.31 4.86
CA ASP A 47 17.52 15.61 5.54
C ASP A 47 17.89 16.79 4.59
N ASN A 48 18.67 16.52 3.52
CA ASN A 48 19.16 17.49 2.53
C ASN A 48 19.06 16.92 1.10
N PRO A 49 17.88 16.91 0.48
CA PRO A 49 17.64 16.26 -0.82
C PRO A 49 18.49 16.82 -1.97
N GLU A 50 18.95 18.07 -1.88
CA GLU A 50 19.83 18.74 -2.86
C GLU A 50 21.20 18.06 -2.97
N LEU A 51 21.72 17.48 -1.89
CA LEU A 51 23.01 16.78 -1.87
C LEU A 51 23.02 15.47 -2.65
N LYS A 52 21.85 14.98 -3.06
CA LYS A 52 21.74 13.77 -3.89
C LYS A 52 22.54 13.86 -5.20
N LYS A 53 22.67 15.06 -5.76
CA LYS A 53 23.45 15.29 -6.99
C LYS A 53 24.95 15.13 -6.78
N GLU A 54 25.44 15.27 -5.55
CA GLU A 54 26.86 15.25 -5.19
C GLU A 54 27.26 14.03 -4.35
N ILE A 55 26.45 13.00 -4.37
CA ILE A 55 26.58 11.80 -3.52
C ILE A 55 27.98 11.15 -3.62
N LYS A 56 28.63 11.20 -4.80
CA LYS A 56 29.99 10.66 -4.99
C LYS A 56 31.06 11.46 -4.26
N LYS A 57 30.92 12.79 -4.18
CA LYS A 57 31.82 13.66 -3.44
C LYS A 57 31.58 13.53 -1.94
N LEU A 58 30.28 13.54 -1.55
CA LEU A 58 29.85 13.36 -0.17
C LEU A 58 30.39 12.06 0.42
N ARG A 59 30.30 10.95 -0.33
CA ARG A 59 30.85 9.64 0.06
C ARG A 59 32.34 9.74 0.43
N LYS A 60 33.17 10.33 -0.43
CA LYS A 60 34.61 10.48 -0.18
C LYS A 60 34.93 11.30 1.06
N VAL A 61 34.13 12.33 1.34
CA VAL A 61 34.29 13.15 2.56
C VAL A 61 33.91 12.36 3.79
N LEU A 62 32.80 11.65 3.74
CA LEU A 62 32.31 10.81 4.85
C LEU A 62 33.24 9.65 5.17
N GLU A 63 33.83 9.00 4.17
CA GLU A 63 34.84 7.94 4.37
C GLU A 63 36.03 8.41 5.21
N LYS A 64 36.50 9.65 5.00
CA LYS A 64 37.57 10.24 5.81
C LYS A 64 37.13 10.52 7.24
N ILE A 65 35.92 11.11 7.41
CA ILE A 65 35.38 11.41 8.74
C ILE A 65 35.08 10.12 9.51
N ILE A 66 34.63 9.09 8.83
CA ILE A 66 34.39 7.76 9.43
C ILE A 66 35.70 7.20 9.97
N SER A 67 36.80 7.22 9.18
CA SER A 67 38.08 6.72 9.63
C SER A 67 38.59 7.49 10.86
N GLU A 68 38.39 8.81 10.93
CA GLU A 68 38.73 9.60 12.09
C GLU A 68 37.92 9.22 13.35
N VAL A 69 36.61 8.93 13.17
CA VAL A 69 35.70 8.57 14.26
C VAL A 69 35.93 7.13 14.74
N GLU A 70 36.33 6.22 13.86
CA GLU A 70 36.62 4.82 14.22
C GLU A 70 37.88 4.70 15.10
N GLU A 71 38.82 5.65 15.05
CA GLU A 71 40.00 5.71 15.93
C GLU A 71 39.65 6.19 17.34
N MET A 72 38.48 6.80 17.54
CA MET A 72 38.04 7.35 18.83
C MET A 72 37.39 6.30 19.70
N LYS A 73 37.58 6.37 21.02
CA LYS A 73 36.83 5.57 21.99
C LYS A 73 35.35 6.01 22.02
N LEU A 74 34.48 5.11 22.37
CA LEU A 74 33.01 5.37 22.39
C LEU A 74 32.66 6.57 23.31
N GLU A 75 33.36 6.72 24.43
CA GLU A 75 33.18 7.83 25.36
C GLU A 75 33.56 9.17 24.71
N GLU A 76 34.67 9.21 24.00
CA GLU A 76 35.14 10.41 23.26
C GLU A 76 34.16 10.77 22.14
N GLN A 77 33.62 9.77 21.42
CA GLN A 77 32.60 10.00 20.41
C GLN A 77 31.31 10.62 20.98
N LYS A 78 30.88 10.19 22.17
CA LYS A 78 29.72 10.76 22.87
C LYS A 78 29.97 12.20 23.32
N GLU A 79 31.12 12.47 23.91
CA GLU A 79 31.48 13.81 24.36
C GLU A 79 31.56 14.80 23.19
N GLU A 80 32.19 14.41 22.09
CA GLU A 80 32.27 15.26 20.89
C GLU A 80 30.90 15.44 20.23
N LEU A 81 30.04 14.40 20.23
CA LEU A 81 28.66 14.52 19.73
C LEU A 81 27.88 15.57 20.54
N GLU A 82 27.98 15.58 21.86
CA GLU A 82 27.33 16.58 22.70
C GLU A 82 27.86 17.99 22.44
N GLN A 83 29.17 18.15 22.23
CA GLN A 83 29.79 19.45 21.86
C GLN A 83 29.29 19.98 20.53
N LEU A 84 28.99 19.09 19.58
CA LEU A 84 28.41 19.42 18.26
C LEU A 84 26.89 19.64 18.27
N GLY A 85 26.28 19.67 19.44
CA GLY A 85 24.83 19.92 19.60
C GLY A 85 23.99 18.66 19.81
N GLY A 86 24.61 17.55 20.23
CA GLY A 86 23.96 16.30 20.61
C GLY A 86 23.39 15.51 19.43
N PRO A 87 22.65 14.44 19.71
CA PRO A 87 22.06 13.58 18.68
C PRO A 87 21.19 14.35 17.68
N ILE A 88 21.28 13.96 16.42
CA ILE A 88 20.43 14.55 15.38
C ILE A 88 19.02 14.05 15.61
N LYS A 89 18.14 14.94 16.04
CA LYS A 89 16.72 14.64 16.15
C LYS A 89 16.24 14.19 14.78
N LYS A 90 15.63 13.00 14.70
CA LYS A 90 14.85 12.69 13.51
C LYS A 90 13.86 13.84 13.37
N VAL A 91 13.93 14.56 12.25
CA VAL A 91 12.77 15.33 11.84
C VAL A 91 11.67 14.28 11.80
N HIS A 92 10.81 14.29 12.83
CA HIS A 92 9.58 13.52 12.74
C HIS A 92 9.00 14.06 11.43
N GLU A 93 8.90 13.19 10.42
CA GLU A 93 7.95 13.47 9.37
C GLU A 93 6.70 13.83 10.15
N GLU A 94 6.28 15.09 10.07
CA GLU A 94 4.94 15.48 10.51
C GLU A 94 4.06 14.37 9.98
N GLU A 95 3.33 13.69 10.89
CA GLU A 95 2.44 12.61 10.48
C GLU A 95 1.70 13.17 9.28
N LYS A 96 2.07 12.70 8.07
CA LYS A 96 1.44 13.22 6.85
C LYS A 96 -0.01 12.93 7.06
N GLU A 97 -0.77 13.93 7.44
CA GLU A 97 -2.21 13.81 7.59
C GLU A 97 -2.70 13.08 6.35
N MET A 98 -3.38 11.97 6.54
CA MET A 98 -3.93 11.22 5.42
C MET A 98 -4.72 12.20 4.57
N ILE A 99 -4.31 12.37 3.30
CA ILE A 99 -4.97 13.30 2.39
C ILE A 99 -6.46 12.97 2.41
N PRO A 100 -7.31 13.87 2.89
CA PRO A 100 -8.73 13.60 2.95
C PRO A 100 -9.27 13.38 1.53
N LEU A 101 -10.14 12.40 1.35
CA LEU A 101 -10.81 12.18 0.08
C LEU A 101 -11.68 13.40 -0.24
N LEU A 102 -11.45 14.01 -1.40
CA LEU A 102 -12.22 15.18 -1.82
C LEU A 102 -13.70 14.80 -2.03
N LYS A 103 -14.62 15.68 -1.60
CA LYS A 103 -16.06 15.58 -1.84
C LYS A 103 -16.76 14.36 -1.21
N VAL A 104 -16.29 13.89 -0.05
CA VAL A 104 -17.05 12.91 0.74
C VAL A 104 -18.31 13.59 1.27
N LYS A 105 -19.46 13.08 0.85
CA LYS A 105 -20.79 13.48 1.35
C LYS A 105 -21.19 12.54 2.50
N HIS A 106 -22.40 12.77 3.07
CA HIS A 106 -22.97 11.92 4.10
C HIS A 106 -23.00 10.44 3.68
N ASP A 107 -23.12 9.55 4.66
CA ASP A 107 -23.21 8.08 4.48
C ASP A 107 -21.96 7.42 3.91
N PHE A 108 -20.77 7.86 4.35
CA PHE A 108 -19.52 7.24 3.96
C PHE A 108 -19.47 5.78 4.42
N VAL A 109 -19.29 4.88 3.47
CA VAL A 109 -19.22 3.45 3.72
C VAL A 109 -17.93 2.88 3.13
N VAL A 110 -17.17 2.17 3.94
CA VAL A 110 -16.00 1.41 3.51
C VAL A 110 -16.25 -0.08 3.64
N ARG A 111 -15.50 -0.86 2.88
CA ARG A 111 -15.63 -2.31 2.90
C ARG A 111 -14.28 -2.98 2.82
N PHE A 112 -14.03 -3.87 3.76
CA PHE A 112 -12.98 -4.87 3.68
C PHE A 112 -13.61 -6.21 3.29
N ALA A 113 -13.06 -6.87 2.26
CA ALA A 113 -13.68 -8.05 1.68
C ALA A 113 -12.65 -9.19 1.48
N PRO A 114 -12.17 -9.81 2.58
CA PRO A 114 -11.25 -10.93 2.50
C PRO A 114 -11.95 -12.21 2.06
N ASN A 115 -11.22 -13.08 1.36
CA ASN A 115 -11.64 -14.46 1.20
C ASN A 115 -11.24 -15.25 2.47
N PRO A 116 -12.15 -16.03 3.09
CA PRO A 116 -11.88 -16.75 4.33
C PRO A 116 -11.20 -18.10 4.07
N ASN A 117 -10.04 -18.10 3.42
CA ASN A 117 -9.25 -19.30 3.14
C ASN A 117 -7.95 -19.38 3.97
N GLY A 118 -7.83 -18.56 4.99
CA GLY A 118 -6.69 -18.49 5.92
C GLY A 118 -6.75 -17.24 6.79
N PRO A 119 -5.78 -17.05 7.71
CA PRO A 119 -5.63 -15.84 8.49
C PRO A 119 -5.22 -14.65 7.62
N LEU A 120 -5.32 -13.43 8.15
CA LEU A 120 -4.86 -12.24 7.44
C LEU A 120 -3.32 -12.23 7.39
N HIS A 121 -2.78 -11.86 6.25
CA HIS A 121 -1.36 -11.53 6.13
C HIS A 121 -1.19 -10.00 6.00
N LEU A 122 0.04 -9.50 6.06
CA LEU A 122 0.35 -8.06 6.05
C LEU A 122 -0.30 -7.30 4.89
N GLY A 123 -0.39 -7.91 3.70
CA GLY A 123 -1.05 -7.31 2.54
C GLY A 123 -2.55 -7.09 2.75
N ASN A 124 -3.24 -8.01 3.43
CA ASN A 124 -4.66 -7.88 3.80
C ASN A 124 -4.83 -6.86 4.93
N ALA A 125 -3.95 -6.90 5.95
CA ALA A 125 -3.97 -5.96 7.07
C ALA A 125 -3.89 -4.51 6.59
N ARG A 126 -3.04 -4.21 5.61
CA ARG A 126 -2.97 -2.89 4.98
C ARG A 126 -4.34 -2.40 4.50
N GLN A 127 -5.09 -3.24 3.79
CA GLN A 127 -6.42 -2.87 3.28
C GLN A 127 -7.41 -2.66 4.43
N ALA A 128 -7.38 -3.53 5.45
CA ALA A 128 -8.24 -3.42 6.62
C ALA A 128 -7.99 -2.09 7.35
N VAL A 129 -6.71 -1.76 7.62
CA VAL A 129 -6.30 -0.54 8.34
C VAL A 129 -6.65 0.73 7.56
N VAL A 130 -6.36 0.79 6.25
CA VAL A 130 -6.69 1.98 5.43
C VAL A 130 -8.19 2.25 5.43
N ASN A 131 -9.02 1.24 5.25
CA ASN A 131 -10.47 1.39 5.34
C ASN A 131 -10.91 1.87 6.73
N TRP A 132 -10.30 1.33 7.81
CA TRP A 132 -10.61 1.72 9.17
C TRP A 132 -10.26 3.18 9.46
N LEU A 133 -9.10 3.64 9.00
CA LEU A 133 -8.67 5.03 9.15
C LEU A 133 -9.66 5.98 8.46
N TYR A 134 -10.04 5.71 7.21
CA TYR A 134 -11.02 6.53 6.51
C TYR A 134 -12.40 6.48 7.18
N ARG A 135 -12.84 5.33 7.65
CA ARG A 135 -14.08 5.21 8.45
C ARG A 135 -14.06 6.13 9.66
N ASN A 136 -12.94 6.22 10.36
CA ASN A 136 -12.80 7.08 11.54
C ASN A 136 -12.76 8.57 11.17
N ILE A 137 -12.00 8.95 10.14
CA ILE A 137 -11.92 10.33 9.64
C ILE A 137 -13.31 10.85 9.25
N TYR A 138 -14.05 10.07 8.48
CA TYR A 138 -15.37 10.48 7.94
C TYR A 138 -16.56 10.02 8.79
N LYS A 139 -16.32 9.43 9.96
CA LYS A 139 -17.37 8.87 10.85
C LYS A 139 -18.36 7.98 10.09
N GLY A 140 -17.82 7.16 9.18
CA GLY A 140 -18.58 6.30 8.30
C GLY A 140 -18.93 4.93 8.89
N THR A 141 -19.36 4.02 8.03
CA THR A 141 -19.66 2.63 8.37
C THR A 141 -18.58 1.70 7.81
N TYR A 142 -18.03 0.81 8.63
CA TYR A 142 -17.09 -0.22 8.21
C TYR A 142 -17.80 -1.56 8.01
N ILE A 143 -17.76 -2.09 6.80
CA ILE A 143 -18.34 -3.37 6.45
C ILE A 143 -17.23 -4.41 6.28
N LEU A 144 -17.33 -5.52 7.02
CA LEU A 144 -16.60 -6.75 6.72
C LEU A 144 -17.52 -7.63 5.86
N ARG A 145 -17.06 -8.00 4.66
CA ARG A 145 -17.77 -8.96 3.81
C ARG A 145 -16.85 -10.11 3.46
N TYR A 146 -17.18 -11.29 3.90
CA TYR A 146 -16.47 -12.49 3.46
C TYR A 146 -16.77 -12.79 1.99
N ASP A 147 -15.73 -12.84 1.14
CA ASP A 147 -15.86 -13.27 -0.26
C ASP A 147 -15.67 -14.79 -0.36
N ASP A 148 -16.68 -15.52 0.06
CA ASP A 148 -16.72 -16.95 0.32
C ASP A 148 -17.47 -17.75 -0.77
N THR A 149 -17.34 -17.31 -2.03
CA THR A 149 -18.08 -17.93 -3.15
C THR A 149 -17.19 -18.71 -4.12
N ASP A 150 -15.90 -18.87 -3.84
CA ASP A 150 -15.00 -19.66 -4.69
C ASP A 150 -14.89 -21.11 -4.14
N PRO A 151 -15.52 -22.10 -4.79
CA PRO A 151 -15.48 -23.48 -4.32
C PRO A 151 -14.24 -24.26 -4.75
N LYS A 152 -13.35 -23.67 -5.57
CA LYS A 152 -12.30 -24.39 -6.26
C LYS A 152 -10.90 -23.93 -5.89
N ASN A 153 -10.62 -22.62 -6.05
CA ASN A 153 -9.26 -22.10 -5.89
C ASN A 153 -9.02 -21.52 -4.49
N LYS A 154 -10.06 -20.91 -3.90
CA LYS A 154 -9.98 -20.27 -2.58
C LYS A 154 -11.12 -20.79 -1.71
N ILE A 155 -11.09 -22.09 -1.45
CA ILE A 155 -12.13 -22.77 -0.69
C ILE A 155 -12.22 -22.16 0.72
N PRO A 156 -13.41 -21.70 1.15
CA PRO A 156 -13.61 -21.16 2.49
C PRO A 156 -13.34 -22.21 3.58
N MET A 157 -12.60 -21.85 4.61
CA MET A 157 -12.32 -22.65 5.79
C MET A 157 -13.18 -22.14 6.95
N LYS A 158 -13.80 -23.02 7.71
CA LYS A 158 -14.67 -22.63 8.85
C LYS A 158 -13.90 -21.81 9.90
N GLU A 159 -12.68 -22.19 10.16
CA GLU A 159 -11.80 -21.55 11.15
C GLU A 159 -11.39 -20.15 10.70
N ALA A 160 -11.22 -19.94 9.40
CA ALA A 160 -10.72 -18.66 8.86
C ALA A 160 -11.69 -17.50 9.10
N TYR A 161 -12.99 -17.75 9.20
CA TYR A 161 -13.94 -16.69 9.58
C TYR A 161 -13.66 -16.15 10.98
N LYS A 162 -13.27 -17.02 11.91
CA LYS A 162 -12.91 -16.65 13.28
C LYS A 162 -11.54 -15.97 13.29
N TRP A 163 -10.54 -16.56 12.65
CA TRP A 163 -9.18 -15.98 12.57
C TRP A 163 -9.17 -14.55 12.04
N ILE A 164 -9.92 -14.28 10.97
CA ILE A 164 -10.03 -12.93 10.39
C ILE A 164 -10.62 -11.93 11.40
N LEU A 165 -11.60 -12.35 12.21
CA LEU A 165 -12.14 -11.47 13.27
C LEU A 165 -11.13 -11.25 14.40
N GLU A 166 -10.40 -12.27 14.81
CA GLU A 166 -9.34 -12.18 15.82
C GLU A 166 -8.20 -11.26 15.34
N ASP A 167 -7.78 -11.39 14.07
CA ASP A 167 -6.77 -10.53 13.44
C ASP A 167 -7.23 -9.07 13.38
N LEU A 168 -8.50 -8.81 13.02
CA LEU A 168 -9.08 -7.47 13.04
C LEU A 168 -9.14 -6.90 14.46
N GLU A 169 -9.52 -7.70 15.44
CA GLU A 169 -9.53 -7.30 16.86
C GLU A 169 -8.12 -6.95 17.34
N TRP A 170 -7.12 -7.75 16.98
CA TRP A 170 -5.71 -7.46 17.27
C TRP A 170 -5.28 -6.10 16.67
N LEU A 171 -5.73 -5.77 15.46
CA LEU A 171 -5.52 -4.48 14.81
C LEU A 171 -6.39 -3.35 15.39
N LYS A 172 -7.20 -3.62 16.44
CA LYS A 172 -8.17 -2.68 17.03
C LYS A 172 -9.25 -2.21 16.05
N ILE A 173 -9.59 -3.06 15.08
CA ILE A 173 -10.63 -2.81 14.07
C ILE A 173 -11.88 -3.59 14.45
N LYS A 174 -12.98 -2.89 14.66
CA LYS A 174 -14.29 -3.49 14.93
C LYS A 174 -15.24 -3.18 13.77
N PRO A 175 -15.65 -4.20 12.97
CA PRO A 175 -16.63 -3.99 11.91
C PRO A 175 -17.99 -3.57 12.47
N ASP A 176 -18.64 -2.59 11.82
CA ASP A 176 -20.00 -2.18 12.16
C ASP A 176 -21.04 -3.17 11.61
N LYS A 177 -20.74 -3.81 10.47
CA LYS A 177 -21.59 -4.80 9.81
C LYS A 177 -20.76 -5.94 9.22
N ILE A 178 -21.30 -7.16 9.29
CA ILE A 178 -20.67 -8.36 8.74
C ILE A 178 -21.62 -9.01 7.74
N TYR A 179 -21.10 -9.31 6.55
CA TYR A 179 -21.84 -9.99 5.49
C TYR A 179 -21.05 -11.19 4.94
N TYR A 180 -21.80 -12.13 4.35
CA TYR A 180 -21.28 -13.32 3.68
C TYR A 180 -21.75 -13.29 2.23
N SER A 181 -20.85 -13.31 1.27
CA SER A 181 -21.20 -13.28 -0.16
C SER A 181 -22.06 -14.49 -0.56
N SER A 182 -21.75 -15.68 -0.04
CA SER A 182 -22.51 -16.91 -0.27
C SER A 182 -23.99 -16.80 0.13
N LYS A 183 -24.29 -16.06 1.20
CA LYS A 183 -25.68 -15.83 1.66
C LYS A 183 -26.42 -14.75 0.87
N ARG A 184 -25.80 -14.13 -0.12
CA ARG A 184 -26.33 -12.99 -0.86
C ARG A 184 -26.46 -13.24 -2.37
N LEU A 185 -26.27 -14.47 -2.84
CA LEU A 185 -26.29 -14.82 -4.25
C LEU A 185 -27.57 -14.37 -4.96
N ASN A 186 -28.74 -14.53 -4.34
CA ASN A 186 -30.03 -14.09 -4.92
C ASN A 186 -30.03 -12.56 -5.19
N ILE A 187 -29.39 -11.78 -4.31
CA ILE A 187 -29.28 -10.32 -4.51
C ILE A 187 -28.36 -10.05 -5.70
N TYR A 188 -27.24 -10.76 -5.82
CA TYR A 188 -26.30 -10.59 -6.93
C TYR A 188 -26.94 -11.00 -8.26
N TYR A 189 -27.66 -12.09 -8.30
CA TYR A 189 -28.41 -12.53 -9.51
C TYR A 189 -29.45 -11.51 -9.94
N LYS A 190 -30.21 -10.94 -8.98
CA LYS A 190 -31.15 -9.85 -9.26
C LYS A 190 -30.48 -8.64 -9.90
N TYR A 191 -29.34 -8.19 -9.36
CA TYR A 191 -28.61 -7.05 -9.92
C TYR A 191 -27.91 -7.40 -11.22
N PHE A 192 -27.40 -8.61 -11.38
CA PHE A 192 -26.83 -9.06 -12.64
C PHE A 192 -27.88 -9.04 -13.77
N ARG A 193 -29.10 -9.52 -13.51
CA ARG A 193 -30.23 -9.42 -14.47
C ARG A 193 -30.44 -7.95 -14.90
N LYS A 194 -30.47 -7.02 -13.95
CA LYS A 194 -30.59 -5.58 -14.27
C LYS A 194 -29.43 -5.08 -15.15
N LEU A 195 -28.23 -5.55 -14.93
CA LEU A 195 -27.09 -5.17 -15.78
C LEU A 195 -27.23 -5.72 -17.20
N LEU A 196 -27.78 -6.92 -17.37
CA LEU A 196 -28.10 -7.47 -18.71
C LEU A 196 -29.17 -6.62 -19.42
N GLU A 197 -30.24 -6.23 -18.71
CA GLU A 197 -31.29 -5.36 -19.23
C GLU A 197 -30.78 -3.99 -19.65
N LEU A 198 -29.80 -3.45 -18.92
CA LEU A 198 -29.12 -2.18 -19.21
C LEU A 198 -27.98 -2.29 -20.25
N VAL A 199 -27.73 -3.48 -20.80
CA VAL A 199 -26.63 -3.77 -21.73
C VAL A 199 -25.26 -3.40 -21.12
N LYS A 200 -25.10 -3.53 -19.80
CA LYS A 200 -23.85 -3.28 -19.06
C LYS A 200 -23.10 -4.56 -18.67
N ALA A 201 -23.73 -5.71 -18.90
CA ALA A 201 -23.12 -7.03 -18.76
C ALA A 201 -23.56 -7.93 -19.91
N TYR A 202 -22.91 -9.06 -20.06
CA TYR A 202 -23.30 -10.10 -21.03
C TYR A 202 -22.82 -11.46 -20.57
N VAL A 203 -23.44 -12.53 -21.06
CA VAL A 203 -23.04 -13.91 -20.83
C VAL A 203 -22.22 -14.37 -22.04
N CYS A 204 -20.96 -14.72 -21.79
CA CYS A 204 -20.03 -15.21 -22.79
C CYS A 204 -20.05 -16.74 -22.86
N THR A 205 -20.11 -17.29 -24.06
CA THR A 205 -19.97 -18.73 -24.35
C THR A 205 -18.86 -19.01 -25.38
N CYS A 206 -17.93 -18.07 -25.52
CA CYS A 206 -16.74 -18.26 -26.36
C CYS A 206 -15.77 -19.23 -25.70
N ASP A 207 -15.04 -19.96 -26.51
CA ASP A 207 -13.90 -20.74 -26.03
C ASP A 207 -12.89 -19.83 -25.29
N ARG A 208 -12.25 -20.39 -24.26
CA ARG A 208 -11.35 -19.64 -23.39
C ARG A 208 -10.17 -19.06 -24.14
N GLU A 209 -9.59 -19.83 -25.07
CA GLU A 209 -8.42 -19.38 -25.84
C GLU A 209 -8.80 -18.34 -26.90
N GLU A 210 -9.96 -18.49 -27.53
CA GLU A 210 -10.52 -17.47 -28.43
C GLU A 210 -10.81 -16.17 -27.71
N PHE A 211 -11.43 -16.22 -26.54
CA PHE A 211 -11.67 -15.04 -25.72
C PHE A 211 -10.35 -14.37 -25.32
N LYS A 212 -9.33 -15.13 -24.92
CA LYS A 212 -8.01 -14.62 -24.58
C LYS A 212 -7.37 -13.87 -25.75
N LYS A 213 -7.40 -14.46 -26.96
CA LYS A 213 -6.88 -13.82 -28.18
C LYS A 213 -7.59 -12.51 -28.51
N LEU A 214 -8.91 -12.46 -28.34
CA LEU A 214 -9.70 -11.23 -28.54
C LEU A 214 -9.29 -10.15 -27.53
N ARG A 215 -9.15 -10.51 -26.25
CA ARG A 215 -8.74 -9.60 -25.18
C ARG A 215 -7.32 -9.05 -25.40
N GLU A 216 -6.37 -9.89 -25.80
CA GLU A 216 -5.00 -9.47 -26.12
C GLU A 216 -4.95 -8.46 -27.29
N LYS A 217 -5.88 -8.59 -28.25
CA LYS A 217 -6.02 -7.68 -29.37
C LYS A 217 -6.94 -6.49 -29.09
N SER A 218 -7.41 -6.33 -27.85
CA SER A 218 -8.41 -5.31 -27.45
C SER A 218 -9.68 -5.32 -28.31
N LYS A 219 -10.07 -6.49 -28.82
CA LYS A 219 -11.28 -6.66 -29.62
C LYS A 219 -12.47 -7.12 -28.76
N PRO A 220 -13.67 -6.58 -29.01
CA PRO A 220 -14.86 -7.01 -28.28
C PRO A 220 -15.18 -8.48 -28.57
N CYS A 221 -15.74 -9.17 -27.56
CA CYS A 221 -16.27 -10.51 -27.70
C CYS A 221 -17.58 -10.46 -28.50
N PRO A 222 -17.80 -11.35 -29.51
CA PRO A 222 -19.06 -11.39 -30.27
C PRO A 222 -20.31 -11.59 -29.40
N CYS A 223 -20.17 -12.26 -28.25
CA CYS A 223 -21.28 -12.44 -27.31
C CYS A 223 -21.80 -11.12 -26.72
N ARG A 224 -21.02 -10.05 -26.75
CA ARG A 224 -21.42 -8.73 -26.25
C ARG A 224 -22.51 -8.07 -27.10
N GLU A 225 -22.59 -8.41 -28.39
CA GLU A 225 -23.53 -7.82 -29.34
C GLU A 225 -24.87 -8.55 -29.39
N LEU A 226 -25.04 -9.62 -28.61
CA LEU A 226 -26.28 -10.36 -28.58
C LEU A 226 -27.40 -9.54 -27.96
N SER A 227 -28.64 -9.75 -28.45
CA SER A 227 -29.83 -9.08 -27.92
C SER A 227 -30.04 -9.38 -26.44
N ILE A 228 -30.65 -8.44 -25.72
CA ILE A 228 -31.00 -8.56 -24.30
C ILE A 228 -31.74 -9.88 -24.02
N ARG A 229 -32.70 -10.25 -24.86
CA ARG A 229 -33.44 -11.50 -24.74
C ARG A 229 -32.55 -12.74 -24.77
N LYS A 230 -31.54 -12.74 -25.67
CA LYS A 230 -30.58 -13.84 -25.75
C LYS A 230 -29.65 -13.87 -24.51
N GLN A 231 -29.24 -12.71 -24.01
CA GLN A 231 -28.45 -12.61 -22.80
C GLN A 231 -29.19 -13.14 -21.56
N ILE A 232 -30.43 -12.72 -21.37
CA ILE A 232 -31.26 -13.18 -20.27
C ILE A 232 -31.48 -14.70 -20.36
N ASN A 233 -31.81 -15.23 -21.56
CA ASN A 233 -31.96 -16.67 -21.75
C ASN A 233 -30.70 -17.46 -21.41
N ARG A 234 -29.50 -16.96 -21.81
CA ARG A 234 -28.23 -17.59 -21.41
C ARG A 234 -28.06 -17.58 -19.89
N PHE A 235 -28.34 -16.45 -19.24
CA PHE A 235 -28.24 -16.35 -17.79
C PHE A 235 -29.19 -17.33 -17.09
N GLU A 236 -30.43 -17.45 -17.55
CA GLU A 236 -31.37 -18.43 -17.02
C GLU A 236 -30.90 -19.88 -17.22
N LYS A 237 -30.29 -20.18 -18.36
CA LYS A 237 -29.64 -21.49 -18.59
C LYS A 237 -28.49 -21.75 -17.63
N MET A 238 -27.67 -20.71 -17.27
CA MET A 238 -26.63 -20.85 -16.24
C MET A 238 -27.25 -21.19 -14.88
N LEU A 239 -28.29 -20.48 -14.46
CA LEU A 239 -28.96 -20.71 -13.18
C LEU A 239 -29.62 -22.11 -13.10
N ASN A 240 -30.10 -22.62 -14.22
CA ASN A 240 -30.72 -23.93 -14.33
C ASN A 240 -29.73 -25.07 -14.65
N HIS A 241 -28.40 -24.81 -14.52
CA HIS A 241 -27.35 -25.79 -14.79
C HIS A 241 -27.38 -26.42 -16.20
N ASN A 242 -27.89 -25.67 -17.20
CA ASN A 242 -27.97 -26.13 -18.59
C ASN A 242 -26.69 -25.92 -19.39
N PHE A 243 -25.64 -25.39 -18.76
CA PHE A 243 -24.27 -25.33 -19.27
C PHE A 243 -23.38 -26.22 -18.42
N LYS A 244 -22.36 -26.78 -19.05
CA LYS A 244 -21.26 -27.45 -18.33
C LYS A 244 -20.38 -26.42 -17.62
N GLU A 245 -19.60 -26.85 -16.62
CA GLU A 245 -18.66 -25.98 -15.94
C GLU A 245 -17.68 -25.34 -16.94
N GLY A 246 -17.59 -24.01 -16.92
CA GLY A 246 -16.73 -23.22 -17.80
C GLY A 246 -17.26 -22.95 -19.21
N GLU A 247 -18.42 -23.51 -19.59
CA GLU A 247 -19.03 -23.31 -20.91
C GLU A 247 -19.68 -21.93 -21.05
N ALA A 248 -20.12 -21.34 -19.96
CA ALA A 248 -20.66 -19.98 -19.91
C ALA A 248 -20.10 -19.19 -18.73
N VAL A 249 -19.80 -17.90 -18.96
CA VAL A 249 -19.24 -16.97 -17.98
C VAL A 249 -19.97 -15.63 -18.06
#